data_bf040b004fa1245aa5f11d4e1367d969
#
_entry.id   bf040b004fa1245aa5f11d4e1367d969
#
_cell.length_a   1.000
_cell.length_b   1.000
_cell.length_c   1.000
_cell.angle_alpha   90.00
_cell.angle_beta   90.00
_cell.angle_gamma   90.00
#
_symmetry.space_group_name_H-M   'P 1'
#
loop_
_entity.id
_entity.type
_entity.pdbx_description
1 polymer ?
#
loop_
_entity_poly.entity_id
_entity_poly.type
_entity_poly.pdbx_seq_one_letter_code
_entity_poly.pdbx_strand_id
1 'polypeptide(L)'
;MKKILATAILAVSAAMFAADENIYGTITDAQGPHKGAVRYSMKSKTYFVTSKQGGALLEAEIQPGDITSMDIVEPAGWEQAVAKVEKGQAAASINYFAGIVKKYNHLQWDLRAARYLADAYLSSGNPDKALESCTAVVRADPEAAYKGELAPIFWKVLVKLGKKEQLEKLLVKAAASGDRYSSGAALIGRGDLILASGESNESLRAALVEGYLRVALMYTDGKIAEQLRPEALAKSAQCFEKIGQAGRADQMRGELKRLYPNSPWAKQ
;
A
#
# COMPACT_ATOMS: atom_id res chain seq x y z
N MET A 1 -10.19 43.21 0.28
CA MET A 1 -9.97 43.15 -1.18
C MET A 1 -9.38 41.77 -1.46
N LYS A 2 -10.23 40.85 -1.92
CA LYS A 2 -9.81 39.49 -2.29
C LYS A 2 -9.14 39.57 -3.66
N LYS A 3 -7.86 39.25 -3.72
CA LYS A 3 -7.15 39.08 -4.99
C LYS A 3 -7.65 37.79 -5.66
N ILE A 4 -8.45 37.93 -6.71
CA ILE A 4 -8.80 36.84 -7.63
C ILE A 4 -7.53 36.60 -8.44
N LEU A 5 -6.80 35.52 -8.15
CA LEU A 5 -5.78 35.01 -9.06
C LEU A 5 -6.51 34.38 -10.24
N ALA A 6 -6.49 35.05 -11.37
CA ALA A 6 -6.95 34.48 -12.62
C ALA A 6 -5.96 33.40 -13.03
N THR A 7 -6.39 32.14 -13.03
CA THR A 7 -5.63 31.02 -13.57
C THR A 7 -5.48 31.24 -15.08
N ALA A 8 -4.26 31.47 -15.54
CA ALA A 8 -3.96 31.66 -16.95
C ALA A 8 -4.16 30.32 -17.67
N ILE A 9 -5.18 30.24 -18.51
CA ILE A 9 -5.34 29.13 -19.46
C ILE A 9 -4.38 29.39 -20.61
N LEU A 10 -3.26 28.70 -20.62
CA LEU A 10 -2.34 28.71 -21.76
C LEU A 10 -2.84 27.73 -22.82
N ALA A 11 -3.13 28.24 -24.01
CA ALA A 11 -3.38 27.40 -25.19
C ALA A 11 -2.03 26.82 -25.66
N VAL A 12 -1.82 25.53 -25.42
CA VAL A 12 -0.61 24.83 -25.86
C VAL A 12 -0.83 24.33 -27.29
N SER A 13 0.05 24.73 -28.21
CA SER A 13 0.09 24.23 -29.58
C SER A 13 0.26 22.72 -29.62
N ALA A 14 -0.50 22.05 -30.48
CA ALA A 14 -0.61 20.60 -30.63
C ALA A 14 0.77 19.96 -30.88
N ALA A 15 1.41 19.44 -29.83
CA ALA A 15 2.42 18.39 -29.97
C ALA A 15 1.67 17.06 -30.11
N MET A 16 1.93 16.36 -31.20
CA MET A 16 1.37 15.01 -31.47
C MET A 16 1.75 14.09 -30.33
N PHE A 17 0.79 13.79 -29.45
CA PHE A 17 0.93 12.73 -28.46
C PHE A 17 0.57 11.40 -29.15
N ALA A 18 1.49 10.46 -29.13
CA ALA A 18 1.21 9.07 -29.52
C ALA A 18 0.06 8.56 -28.64
N ALA A 19 -0.96 7.98 -29.27
CA ALA A 19 -2.26 7.67 -28.64
C ALA A 19 -2.21 6.61 -27.54
N ASP A 20 -1.03 6.03 -27.21
CA ASP A 20 -0.91 4.81 -26.38
C ASP A 20 -0.23 5.03 -25.00
N GLU A 21 0.15 6.26 -24.64
CA GLU A 21 0.91 6.50 -23.40
C GLU A 21 0.21 7.35 -22.35
N ASN A 22 -0.96 7.89 -22.63
CA ASN A 22 -1.64 8.82 -21.74
C ASN A 22 -2.29 8.08 -20.57
N ILE A 23 -2.01 8.56 -19.35
CA ILE A 23 -2.75 8.15 -18.14
C ILE A 23 -3.95 9.07 -18.03
N TYR A 24 -5.14 8.49 -17.88
CA TYR A 24 -6.39 9.24 -17.73
C TYR A 24 -6.88 9.21 -16.29
N GLY A 25 -7.56 10.29 -15.89
CA GLY A 25 -8.13 10.38 -14.56
C GLY A 25 -8.87 11.67 -14.32
N THR A 26 -9.25 11.88 -13.07
CA THR A 26 -9.85 13.11 -12.57
C THR A 26 -9.07 13.56 -11.35
N ILE A 27 -8.61 14.81 -11.34
CA ILE A 27 -8.07 15.48 -10.15
C ILE A 27 -9.06 16.56 -9.77
N THR A 28 -9.47 16.60 -8.51
CA THR A 28 -10.41 17.59 -7.98
C THR A 28 -9.68 18.53 -7.03
N ASP A 29 -9.87 19.81 -7.21
CA ASP A 29 -9.40 20.87 -6.32
C ASP A 29 -10.58 21.78 -5.88
N ALA A 30 -10.29 22.95 -5.32
CA ALA A 30 -11.31 23.90 -4.89
C ALA A 30 -12.13 24.52 -6.06
N GLN A 31 -11.65 24.39 -7.30
CA GLN A 31 -12.35 24.87 -8.50
C GLN A 31 -13.28 23.81 -9.10
N GLY A 32 -13.11 22.55 -8.70
CA GLY A 32 -13.91 21.41 -9.13
C GLY A 32 -13.09 20.29 -9.78
N PRO A 33 -13.76 19.33 -10.44
CA PRO A 33 -13.12 18.19 -11.08
C PRO A 33 -12.50 18.55 -12.43
N HIS A 34 -11.22 18.24 -12.61
CA HIS A 34 -10.48 18.33 -13.87
C HIS A 34 -10.30 16.92 -14.43
N LYS A 35 -10.99 16.58 -15.51
CA LYS A 35 -10.98 15.25 -16.14
C LYS A 35 -10.21 15.28 -17.44
N GLY A 36 -9.24 14.37 -17.61
CA GLY A 36 -8.45 14.29 -18.84
C GLY A 36 -7.21 13.40 -18.73
N ALA A 37 -6.23 13.65 -19.61
CA ALA A 37 -4.92 13.04 -19.52
C ALA A 37 -4.13 13.69 -18.38
N VAL A 38 -3.69 12.86 -17.42
CA VAL A 38 -3.03 13.31 -16.19
C VAL A 38 -1.54 13.02 -16.27
N ARG A 39 -0.72 13.98 -15.87
CA ARG A 39 0.72 13.81 -15.68
C ARG A 39 1.22 14.58 -14.46
N TYR A 40 2.27 14.07 -13.85
CA TYR A 40 3.01 14.78 -12.80
C TYR A 40 4.36 15.24 -13.32
N SER A 41 4.71 16.49 -13.08
CA SER A 41 6.00 17.07 -13.45
C SER A 41 6.94 17.06 -12.24
N MET A 42 7.99 16.26 -12.30
CA MET A 42 9.05 16.23 -11.27
C MET A 42 9.79 17.57 -11.15
N LYS A 43 9.86 18.33 -12.24
CA LYS A 43 10.58 19.63 -12.28
C LYS A 43 9.80 20.71 -11.53
N SER A 44 8.51 20.85 -11.80
CA SER A 44 7.64 21.86 -11.17
C SER A 44 6.96 21.33 -9.90
N LYS A 45 7.01 20.02 -9.66
CA LYS A 45 6.28 19.32 -8.59
C LYS A 45 4.78 19.58 -8.64
N THR A 46 4.21 19.56 -9.85
CA THR A 46 2.83 19.98 -10.15
C THR A 46 2.15 18.92 -10.98
N TYR A 47 0.85 18.75 -10.79
CA TYR A 47 0.00 17.93 -11.65
C TYR A 47 -0.54 18.77 -12.81
N PHE A 48 -0.66 18.12 -13.97
CA PHE A 48 -1.28 18.69 -15.14
C PHE A 48 -2.38 17.76 -15.62
N VAL A 49 -3.54 18.34 -15.92
CA VAL A 49 -4.68 17.63 -16.50
C VAL A 49 -5.01 18.27 -17.84
N THR A 50 -4.78 17.51 -18.91
CA THR A 50 -5.08 17.97 -20.27
C THR A 50 -6.42 17.41 -20.72
N SER A 51 -7.36 18.29 -21.05
CA SER A 51 -8.69 17.96 -21.57
C SER A 51 -8.90 18.53 -22.97
N LYS A 52 -9.86 17.95 -23.70
CA LYS A 52 -10.26 18.46 -25.01
C LYS A 52 -11.66 19.04 -24.91
N GLN A 53 -11.80 20.32 -25.19
CA GLN A 53 -13.10 21.02 -25.15
C GLN A 53 -13.28 21.87 -26.41
N GLY A 54 -14.35 21.64 -27.16
CA GLY A 54 -14.63 22.38 -28.39
C GLY A 54 -13.52 22.30 -29.46
N GLY A 55 -12.70 21.24 -29.46
CA GLY A 55 -11.56 21.07 -30.36
C GLY A 55 -10.24 21.67 -29.85
N ALA A 56 -10.25 22.51 -28.82
CA ALA A 56 -9.05 23.04 -28.18
C ALA A 56 -8.56 22.13 -27.06
N LEU A 57 -7.22 22.06 -26.86
CA LEU A 57 -6.61 21.44 -25.71
C LEU A 57 -6.52 22.47 -24.59
N LEU A 58 -7.09 22.15 -23.44
CA LEU A 58 -7.02 22.92 -22.22
C LEU A 58 -6.17 22.16 -21.22
N GLU A 59 -5.20 22.83 -20.59
CA GLU A 59 -4.38 22.25 -19.54
C GLU A 59 -4.61 22.97 -18.22
N ALA A 60 -5.03 22.23 -17.20
CA ALA A 60 -5.13 22.70 -15.83
C ALA A 60 -3.84 22.32 -15.08
N GLU A 61 -3.28 23.29 -14.37
CA GLU A 61 -2.13 23.12 -13.48
C GLU A 61 -2.60 23.12 -12.04
N ILE A 62 -2.31 22.02 -11.29
CA ILE A 62 -2.85 21.80 -9.95
C ILE A 62 -1.68 21.48 -9.00
N GLN A 63 -1.56 22.29 -7.94
CA GLN A 63 -0.54 22.07 -6.93
C GLN A 63 -0.95 20.89 -6.02
N PRO A 64 0.01 20.08 -5.53
CA PRO A 64 -0.31 18.94 -4.65
C PRO A 64 -1.14 19.30 -3.41
N GLY A 65 -0.90 20.49 -2.84
CA GLY A 65 -1.61 20.97 -1.66
C GLY A 65 -3.06 21.39 -1.90
N ASP A 66 -3.45 21.59 -3.16
CA ASP A 66 -4.80 22.03 -3.54
C ASP A 66 -5.72 20.83 -3.87
N ILE A 67 -5.16 19.62 -3.97
CA ILE A 67 -5.88 18.43 -4.36
C ILE A 67 -6.78 17.96 -3.21
N THR A 68 -8.08 17.89 -3.47
CA THR A 68 -9.07 17.33 -2.55
C THR A 68 -9.35 15.86 -2.83
N SER A 69 -9.26 15.44 -4.10
CA SER A 69 -9.34 14.03 -4.49
C SER A 69 -8.62 13.78 -5.82
N MET A 70 -8.17 12.55 -5.99
CA MET A 70 -7.57 12.07 -7.23
C MET A 70 -8.14 10.69 -7.54
N ASP A 71 -8.59 10.51 -8.78
CA ASP A 71 -9.12 9.25 -9.30
C ASP A 71 -8.48 8.96 -10.65
N ILE A 72 -7.49 8.09 -10.65
CA ILE A 72 -6.73 7.70 -11.84
C ILE A 72 -7.24 6.35 -12.34
N VAL A 73 -7.49 6.28 -13.64
CA VAL A 73 -7.96 5.06 -14.30
C VAL A 73 -6.99 3.91 -14.03
N GLU A 74 -7.56 2.76 -13.70
CA GLU A 74 -6.81 1.55 -13.42
C GLU A 74 -5.89 1.15 -14.59
N PRO A 75 -4.62 0.78 -14.30
CA PRO A 75 -3.72 0.29 -15.33
C PRO A 75 -4.24 -0.97 -16.01
N ALA A 76 -4.16 -1.02 -17.33
CA ALA A 76 -4.58 -2.20 -18.08
C ALA A 76 -3.82 -3.46 -17.62
N GLY A 77 -4.53 -4.56 -17.37
CA GLY A 77 -3.96 -5.82 -16.90
C GLY A 77 -3.69 -5.89 -15.40
N TRP A 78 -4.15 -4.90 -14.61
CA TRP A 78 -3.94 -4.85 -13.16
C TRP A 78 -4.52 -6.07 -12.44
N GLU A 79 -5.80 -6.37 -12.66
CA GLU A 79 -6.46 -7.50 -12.01
C GLU A 79 -5.78 -8.84 -12.34
N GLN A 80 -5.35 -9.04 -13.60
CA GLN A 80 -4.64 -10.26 -14.00
C GLN A 80 -3.27 -10.38 -13.32
N ALA A 81 -2.55 -9.25 -13.13
CA ALA A 81 -1.27 -9.25 -12.44
C ALA A 81 -1.43 -9.53 -10.94
N VAL A 82 -2.44 -8.94 -10.30
CA VAL A 82 -2.80 -9.21 -8.90
C VAL A 82 -3.18 -10.68 -8.71
N ALA A 83 -4.05 -11.23 -9.57
CA ALA A 83 -4.47 -12.62 -9.50
C ALA A 83 -3.29 -13.62 -9.62
N LYS A 84 -2.22 -13.27 -10.35
CA LYS A 84 -0.98 -14.09 -10.38
C LYS A 84 -0.26 -14.09 -9.04
N VAL A 85 -0.18 -12.94 -8.38
CA VAL A 85 0.42 -12.83 -7.04
C VAL A 85 -0.36 -13.68 -6.03
N GLU A 86 -1.68 -13.57 -6.01
CA GLU A 86 -2.57 -14.33 -5.12
C GLU A 86 -2.48 -15.85 -5.33
N LYS A 87 -2.17 -16.29 -6.56
CA LYS A 87 -1.92 -17.70 -6.91
C LYS A 87 -0.49 -18.16 -6.62
N GLY A 88 0.35 -17.35 -5.96
CA GLY A 88 1.74 -17.68 -5.68
C GLY A 88 2.69 -17.54 -6.88
N GLN A 89 2.24 -16.95 -7.98
CA GLN A 89 3.02 -16.74 -9.22
C GLN A 89 3.58 -15.30 -9.27
N ALA A 90 3.94 -14.73 -8.15
CA ALA A 90 4.33 -13.33 -7.99
C ALA A 90 5.49 -12.92 -8.92
N ALA A 91 6.47 -13.80 -9.12
CA ALA A 91 7.61 -13.56 -10.01
C ALA A 91 7.19 -13.21 -11.46
N ALA A 92 6.09 -13.79 -11.96
CA ALA A 92 5.58 -13.51 -13.30
C ALA A 92 4.97 -12.10 -13.48
N SER A 93 4.78 -11.36 -12.36
CA SER A 93 4.19 -10.01 -12.36
C SER A 93 5.20 -8.91 -12.04
N ILE A 94 6.47 -9.25 -11.75
CA ILE A 94 7.51 -8.28 -11.37
C ILE A 94 7.65 -7.17 -12.43
N ASN A 95 7.84 -7.54 -13.70
CA ASN A 95 8.05 -6.56 -14.78
C ASN A 95 6.82 -5.66 -14.98
N TYR A 96 5.63 -6.20 -14.82
CA TYR A 96 4.39 -5.43 -14.90
C TYR A 96 4.33 -4.38 -13.80
N PHE A 97 4.46 -4.78 -12.52
CA PHE A 97 4.40 -3.82 -11.41
C PHE A 97 5.54 -2.82 -11.44
N ALA A 98 6.76 -3.22 -11.83
CA ALA A 98 7.86 -2.29 -12.00
C ALA A 98 7.56 -1.23 -13.08
N GLY A 99 6.91 -1.62 -14.18
CA GLY A 99 6.44 -0.70 -15.21
C GLY A 99 5.40 0.29 -14.68
N ILE A 100 4.44 -0.19 -13.86
CA ILE A 100 3.41 0.68 -13.25
C ILE A 100 4.04 1.66 -12.25
N VAL A 101 4.94 1.22 -11.36
CA VAL A 101 5.66 2.12 -10.43
C VAL A 101 6.33 3.26 -11.17
N LYS A 102 6.97 2.97 -12.30
CA LYS A 102 7.65 4.00 -13.11
C LYS A 102 6.67 4.92 -13.85
N LYS A 103 5.66 4.33 -14.53
CA LYS A 103 4.72 5.05 -15.40
C LYS A 103 3.75 5.92 -14.60
N TYR A 104 3.25 5.41 -13.45
CA TYR A 104 2.24 6.07 -12.61
C TYR A 104 2.83 6.80 -11.41
N ASN A 105 4.10 7.20 -11.49
CA ASN A 105 4.79 7.90 -10.40
C ASN A 105 4.01 9.14 -9.95
N HIS A 106 3.73 9.26 -8.64
CA HIS A 106 2.86 10.27 -8.03
C HIS A 106 1.36 10.22 -8.44
N LEU A 107 0.91 9.17 -9.12
CA LEU A 107 -0.47 9.02 -9.59
C LEU A 107 -1.23 7.88 -8.88
N GLN A 108 -0.98 7.67 -7.59
CA GLN A 108 -1.63 6.69 -6.69
C GLN A 108 -1.34 5.21 -7.00
N TRP A 109 -1.29 4.82 -8.29
CA TRP A 109 -1.02 3.45 -8.68
C TRP A 109 0.42 3.01 -8.46
N ASP A 110 1.36 3.94 -8.35
CA ASP A 110 2.76 3.69 -7.99
C ASP A 110 2.88 3.07 -6.58
N LEU A 111 2.16 3.60 -5.58
CA LEU A 111 2.13 3.07 -4.23
C LEU A 111 1.57 1.63 -4.20
N ARG A 112 0.44 1.40 -4.87
CA ARG A 112 -0.18 0.09 -4.96
C ARG A 112 0.72 -0.92 -5.68
N ALA A 113 1.31 -0.51 -6.80
CA ALA A 113 2.22 -1.35 -7.57
C ALA A 113 3.49 -1.68 -6.80
N ALA A 114 4.07 -0.71 -6.06
CA ALA A 114 5.24 -0.94 -5.21
C ALA A 114 4.97 -1.98 -4.12
N ARG A 115 3.77 -2.01 -3.54
CA ARG A 115 3.35 -3.04 -2.60
C ARG A 115 3.43 -4.44 -3.21
N TYR A 116 2.81 -4.65 -4.38
CA TYR A 116 2.82 -5.95 -5.06
C TYR A 116 4.21 -6.31 -5.59
N LEU A 117 4.97 -5.33 -6.05
CA LEU A 117 6.35 -5.51 -6.51
C LEU A 117 7.25 -5.97 -5.36
N ALA A 118 7.13 -5.34 -4.19
CA ALA A 118 7.88 -5.72 -3.00
C ALA A 118 7.51 -7.14 -2.52
N ASP A 119 6.21 -7.48 -2.54
CA ASP A 119 5.75 -8.82 -2.20
C ASP A 119 6.30 -9.87 -3.18
N ALA A 120 6.28 -9.58 -4.47
CA ALA A 120 6.83 -10.44 -5.50
C ALA A 120 8.34 -10.66 -5.33
N TYR A 121 9.10 -9.62 -5.00
CA TYR A 121 10.53 -9.74 -4.70
C TYR A 121 10.80 -10.52 -3.41
N LEU A 122 10.03 -10.30 -2.34
CA LEU A 122 10.15 -11.07 -1.10
C LEU A 122 9.88 -12.56 -1.35
N SER A 123 8.79 -12.89 -2.05
CA SER A 123 8.41 -14.26 -2.39
C SER A 123 9.45 -14.95 -3.29
N SER A 124 10.19 -14.16 -4.09
CA SER A 124 11.28 -14.64 -4.95
C SER A 124 12.65 -14.67 -4.26
N GLY A 125 12.71 -14.41 -2.94
CA GLY A 125 13.96 -14.43 -2.17
C GLY A 125 14.89 -13.23 -2.42
N ASN A 126 14.35 -12.10 -2.90
CA ASN A 126 15.12 -10.89 -3.24
C ASN A 126 14.73 -9.69 -2.34
N PRO A 127 15.00 -9.73 -1.02
CA PRO A 127 14.58 -8.68 -0.09
C PRO A 127 15.23 -7.32 -0.36
N ASP A 128 16.45 -7.29 -0.93
CA ASP A 128 17.12 -6.03 -1.27
C ASP A 128 16.39 -5.29 -2.40
N LYS A 129 15.94 -5.99 -3.45
CA LYS A 129 15.12 -5.41 -4.51
C LYS A 129 13.74 -4.97 -3.98
N ALA A 130 13.17 -5.71 -3.05
CA ALA A 130 11.95 -5.31 -2.36
C ALA A 130 12.16 -4.00 -1.58
N LEU A 131 13.29 -3.86 -0.88
CA LEU A 131 13.67 -2.63 -0.18
C LEU A 131 13.81 -1.46 -1.15
N GLU A 132 14.52 -1.66 -2.27
CA GLU A 132 14.72 -0.64 -3.29
C GLU A 132 13.39 -0.13 -3.85
N SER A 133 12.47 -1.05 -4.21
CA SER A 133 11.15 -0.68 -4.74
C SER A 133 10.30 0.11 -3.74
N CYS A 134 10.27 -0.29 -2.47
CA CYS A 134 9.60 0.47 -1.41
C CYS A 134 10.24 1.84 -1.19
N THR A 135 11.58 1.90 -1.12
CA THR A 135 12.31 3.14 -0.85
C THR A 135 12.13 4.17 -1.96
N ALA A 136 12.02 3.74 -3.21
CA ALA A 136 11.77 4.64 -4.33
C ALA A 136 10.47 5.44 -4.13
N VAL A 137 9.41 4.78 -3.68
CA VAL A 137 8.11 5.42 -3.44
C VAL A 137 8.10 6.20 -2.12
N VAL A 138 8.68 5.65 -1.07
CA VAL A 138 8.80 6.33 0.25
C VAL A 138 9.58 7.64 0.17
N ARG A 139 10.52 7.78 -0.77
CA ARG A 139 11.20 9.07 -1.02
C ARG A 139 10.25 10.15 -1.55
N ALA A 140 9.26 9.75 -2.34
CA ALA A 140 8.27 10.65 -2.88
C ALA A 140 7.17 10.97 -1.86
N ASP A 141 6.75 9.95 -1.09
CA ASP A 141 5.78 10.04 -0.02
C ASP A 141 6.32 9.37 1.27
N PRO A 142 6.97 10.13 2.17
CA PRO A 142 7.53 9.60 3.41
C PRO A 142 6.50 8.99 4.37
N GLU A 143 5.22 9.37 4.29
CA GLU A 143 4.17 8.78 5.12
C GLU A 143 3.86 7.36 4.72
N ALA A 144 4.05 7.00 3.44
CA ALA A 144 3.86 5.64 2.96
C ALA A 144 4.74 4.58 3.66
N ALA A 145 5.81 5.02 4.35
CA ALA A 145 6.63 4.13 5.17
C ALA A 145 5.92 3.63 6.43
N TYR A 146 4.92 4.35 6.92
CA TYR A 146 4.22 4.02 8.18
C TYR A 146 2.70 4.13 8.10
N LYS A 147 2.14 4.54 6.95
CA LYS A 147 0.70 4.72 6.76
C LYS A 147 0.26 4.11 5.42
N GLY A 148 -0.96 3.56 5.39
CA GLY A 148 -1.55 2.99 4.18
C GLY A 148 -1.03 1.60 3.81
N GLU A 149 -1.33 1.17 2.58
CA GLU A 149 -1.17 -0.23 2.14
C GLU A 149 0.28 -0.66 1.86
N LEU A 150 1.20 0.27 1.59
CA LEU A 150 2.61 -0.04 1.37
C LEU A 150 3.33 -0.36 2.69
N ALA A 151 2.96 0.31 3.78
CA ALA A 151 3.66 0.21 5.06
C ALA A 151 3.82 -1.25 5.57
N PRO A 152 2.78 -2.10 5.61
CA PRO A 152 2.92 -3.46 6.13
C PRO A 152 3.91 -4.32 5.34
N ILE A 153 3.96 -4.20 4.00
CA ILE A 153 4.92 -4.96 3.20
C ILE A 153 6.34 -4.40 3.36
N PHE A 154 6.49 -3.09 3.45
CA PHE A 154 7.78 -2.46 3.75
C PHE A 154 8.34 -2.94 5.10
N TRP A 155 7.50 -3.08 6.12
CA TRP A 155 7.92 -3.62 7.42
C TRP A 155 8.35 -5.09 7.33
N LYS A 156 7.66 -5.93 6.55
CA LYS A 156 8.08 -7.32 6.28
C LYS A 156 9.47 -7.36 5.61
N VAL A 157 9.74 -6.43 4.69
CA VAL A 157 11.07 -6.27 4.07
C VAL A 157 12.12 -5.93 5.13
N LEU A 158 11.84 -4.96 6.01
CA LEU A 158 12.76 -4.56 7.08
C LEU A 158 13.02 -5.70 8.07
N VAL A 159 12.01 -6.49 8.43
CA VAL A 159 12.16 -7.72 9.24
C VAL A 159 13.11 -8.67 8.54
N LYS A 160 12.88 -8.96 7.26
CA LYS A 160 13.68 -9.93 6.49
C LYS A 160 15.14 -9.51 6.37
N LEU A 161 15.41 -8.20 6.34
CA LEU A 161 16.77 -7.62 6.28
C LEU A 161 17.37 -7.32 7.65
N GLY A 162 16.71 -7.69 8.75
CA GLY A 162 17.21 -7.46 10.11
C GLY A 162 17.27 -5.98 10.52
N LYS A 163 16.55 -5.07 9.82
CA LYS A 163 16.56 -3.62 10.09
C LYS A 163 15.58 -3.26 11.23
N LYS A 164 15.78 -3.86 12.40
CA LYS A 164 14.87 -3.82 13.54
C LYS A 164 14.64 -2.41 14.08
N GLU A 165 15.69 -1.63 14.29
CA GLU A 165 15.58 -0.26 14.82
C GLU A 165 14.81 0.67 13.89
N GLN A 166 15.01 0.53 12.57
CA GLN A 166 14.24 1.30 11.59
C GLN A 166 12.78 0.92 11.65
N LEU A 167 12.48 -0.38 11.71
CA LEU A 167 11.11 -0.87 11.81
C LEU A 167 10.42 -0.39 13.07
N GLU A 168 11.07 -0.46 14.23
CA GLU A 168 10.50 -0.02 15.49
C GLU A 168 10.05 1.45 15.45
N LYS A 169 10.88 2.33 14.90
CA LYS A 169 10.54 3.76 14.70
C LYS A 169 9.32 3.94 13.79
N LEU A 170 9.17 3.12 12.75
CA LEU A 170 8.02 3.19 11.85
C LEU A 170 6.74 2.68 12.51
N LEU A 171 6.82 1.58 13.28
CA LEU A 171 5.68 1.04 14.01
C LEU A 171 5.13 2.03 15.05
N VAL A 172 6.02 2.76 15.76
CA VAL A 172 5.63 3.83 16.68
C VAL A 172 4.89 4.95 15.94
N LYS A 173 5.40 5.40 14.78
CA LYS A 173 4.73 6.42 13.95
C LYS A 173 3.37 5.93 13.43
N ALA A 174 3.28 4.69 12.99
CA ALA A 174 2.04 4.09 12.52
C ALA A 174 0.97 4.02 13.62
N ALA A 175 1.36 3.60 14.83
CA ALA A 175 0.47 3.55 15.98
C ALA A 175 -0.05 4.94 16.39
N ALA A 176 0.78 6.00 16.22
CA ALA A 176 0.44 7.39 16.54
C ALA A 176 -0.22 8.14 15.37
N SER A 177 -0.38 7.54 14.19
CA SER A 177 -0.85 8.23 12.97
C SER A 177 -2.33 8.64 12.99
N GLY A 178 -3.12 8.12 13.92
CA GLY A 178 -4.58 8.28 13.94
C GLY A 178 -5.31 7.45 12.88
N ASP A 179 -4.60 6.81 11.96
CA ASP A 179 -5.19 5.91 10.98
C ASP A 179 -5.40 4.52 11.57
N ARG A 180 -6.67 4.09 11.65
CA ARG A 180 -7.05 2.82 12.30
C ARG A 180 -6.46 1.58 11.60
N TYR A 181 -6.35 1.62 10.26
CA TYR A 181 -5.73 0.53 9.51
C TYR A 181 -4.23 0.42 9.84
N SER A 182 -3.50 1.53 9.75
CA SER A 182 -2.06 1.56 10.03
C SER A 182 -1.74 1.20 11.48
N SER A 183 -2.57 1.64 12.43
CA SER A 183 -2.43 1.28 13.85
C SER A 183 -2.62 -0.23 14.07
N GLY A 184 -3.62 -0.83 13.42
CA GLY A 184 -3.84 -2.28 13.49
C GLY A 184 -2.73 -3.08 12.81
N ALA A 185 -2.30 -2.64 11.63
CA ALA A 185 -1.17 -3.26 10.93
C ALA A 185 0.14 -3.16 11.74
N ALA A 186 0.35 -2.04 12.47
CA ALA A 186 1.50 -1.88 13.35
C ALA A 186 1.53 -2.87 14.51
N LEU A 187 0.38 -3.28 15.03
CA LEU A 187 0.30 -4.35 16.03
C LEU A 187 0.75 -5.69 15.45
N ILE A 188 0.36 -6.03 14.21
CA ILE A 188 0.87 -7.23 13.53
C ILE A 188 2.38 -7.12 13.34
N GLY A 189 2.86 -5.99 12.82
CA GLY A 189 4.29 -5.71 12.65
C GLY A 189 5.08 -5.76 13.96
N ARG A 190 4.48 -5.38 15.09
CA ARG A 190 5.09 -5.53 16.42
C ARG A 190 5.31 -6.99 16.79
N GLY A 191 4.32 -7.85 16.56
CA GLY A 191 4.46 -9.29 16.76
C GLY A 191 5.57 -9.87 15.86
N ASP A 192 5.62 -9.47 14.59
CA ASP A 192 6.66 -9.91 13.65
C ASP A 192 8.06 -9.47 14.08
N LEU A 193 8.20 -8.22 14.57
CA LEU A 193 9.46 -7.70 15.08
C LEU A 193 9.96 -8.46 16.32
N ILE A 194 9.06 -8.81 17.24
CA ILE A 194 9.38 -9.61 18.43
C ILE A 194 9.93 -10.98 18.01
N LEU A 195 9.24 -11.67 17.10
CA LEU A 195 9.65 -13.00 16.63
C LEU A 195 10.91 -12.97 15.76
N ALA A 196 11.19 -11.89 15.07
CA ALA A 196 12.44 -11.70 14.32
C ALA A 196 13.69 -11.69 15.21
N SER A 197 13.52 -11.57 16.53
CA SER A 197 14.62 -11.62 17.50
C SER A 197 14.92 -13.04 18.01
N GLY A 198 14.11 -14.01 17.62
CA GLY A 198 14.18 -15.40 18.00
C GLY A 198 12.84 -15.90 18.55
N GLU A 199 12.55 -17.17 18.29
CA GLU A 199 11.33 -17.82 18.77
C GLU A 199 11.64 -18.58 20.07
N SER A 200 11.19 -18.04 21.17
CA SER A 200 11.12 -18.69 22.48
C SER A 200 9.68 -18.70 22.99
N ASN A 201 9.37 -19.47 24.00
CA ASN A 201 8.04 -19.43 24.62
C ASN A 201 7.69 -18.02 25.13
N GLU A 202 8.67 -17.24 25.56
CA GLU A 202 8.50 -15.88 26.02
C GLU A 202 8.20 -14.93 24.86
N SER A 203 8.99 -14.96 23.78
CA SER A 203 8.78 -14.13 22.59
C SER A 203 7.47 -14.47 21.87
N LEU A 204 7.08 -15.76 21.81
CA LEU A 204 5.80 -16.19 21.25
C LEU A 204 4.61 -15.61 22.06
N ARG A 205 4.69 -15.64 23.38
CA ARG A 205 3.68 -15.03 24.26
C ARG A 205 3.64 -13.50 24.14
N ALA A 206 4.81 -12.86 24.07
CA ALA A 206 4.91 -11.42 23.86
C ALA A 206 4.30 -11.01 22.50
N ALA A 207 4.62 -11.73 21.41
CA ALA A 207 4.06 -11.47 20.09
C ALA A 207 2.52 -11.64 20.06
N LEU A 208 1.97 -12.60 20.81
CA LEU A 208 0.53 -12.73 20.99
C LEU A 208 -0.06 -11.52 21.70
N VAL A 209 0.46 -11.15 22.87
CA VAL A 209 -0.13 -10.14 23.75
C VAL A 209 0.08 -8.72 23.25
N GLU A 210 1.28 -8.41 22.74
CA GLU A 210 1.61 -7.08 22.25
C GLU A 210 1.18 -6.84 20.79
N GLY A 211 0.88 -7.90 20.06
CA GLY A 211 0.62 -7.86 18.62
C GLY A 211 -0.67 -8.56 18.21
N TYR A 212 -0.57 -9.81 17.82
CA TYR A 212 -1.59 -10.51 17.04
C TYR A 212 -2.95 -10.61 17.71
N LEU A 213 -3.03 -10.98 19.01
CA LEU A 213 -4.31 -11.07 19.71
C LEU A 213 -5.03 -9.73 19.84
N ARG A 214 -4.28 -8.63 19.95
CA ARG A 214 -4.92 -7.30 20.00
C ARG A 214 -5.69 -7.03 18.72
N VAL A 215 -5.13 -7.39 17.56
CA VAL A 215 -5.83 -7.23 16.28
C VAL A 215 -6.98 -8.23 16.18
N ALA A 216 -6.76 -9.50 16.51
CA ALA A 216 -7.80 -10.53 16.47
C ALA A 216 -9.03 -10.21 17.32
N LEU A 217 -8.84 -9.52 18.47
CA LEU A 217 -9.90 -9.20 19.42
C LEU A 217 -10.50 -7.81 19.27
N MET A 218 -9.72 -6.81 18.81
CA MET A 218 -10.17 -5.40 18.77
C MET A 218 -10.60 -4.93 17.38
N TYR A 219 -10.24 -5.65 16.31
CA TYR A 219 -10.60 -5.32 14.93
C TYR A 219 -11.62 -6.34 14.42
N THR A 220 -12.86 -6.25 14.89
CA THR A 220 -13.88 -7.31 14.69
C THR A 220 -14.86 -7.01 13.57
N ASP A 221 -14.92 -5.79 13.09
CA ASP A 221 -15.94 -5.30 12.16
C ASP A 221 -15.40 -4.41 11.04
N GLY A 222 -16.12 -4.37 9.94
CA GLY A 222 -15.87 -3.51 8.80
C GLY A 222 -14.66 -3.94 7.93
N LYS A 223 -14.37 -3.13 6.93
CA LYS A 223 -13.34 -3.42 5.91
C LYS A 223 -11.93 -3.60 6.50
N ILE A 224 -11.62 -2.90 7.59
CA ILE A 224 -10.30 -3.02 8.24
C ILE A 224 -10.15 -4.40 8.89
N ALA A 225 -11.22 -4.94 9.48
CA ALA A 225 -11.21 -6.30 10.02
C ALA A 225 -10.97 -7.34 8.91
N GLU A 226 -11.63 -7.19 7.76
CA GLU A 226 -11.42 -8.08 6.60
C GLU A 226 -9.97 -8.08 6.11
N GLN A 227 -9.27 -6.95 6.24
CA GLN A 227 -7.88 -6.80 5.79
C GLN A 227 -6.84 -7.33 6.80
N LEU A 228 -7.06 -7.12 8.10
CA LEU A 228 -6.02 -7.37 9.12
C LEU A 228 -6.28 -8.63 9.96
N ARG A 229 -7.54 -8.90 10.30
CA ARG A 229 -7.90 -9.96 11.25
C ARG A 229 -7.54 -11.37 10.76
N PRO A 230 -7.68 -11.72 9.47
CA PRO A 230 -7.25 -13.03 8.98
C PRO A 230 -5.79 -13.36 9.26
N GLU A 231 -4.88 -12.40 8.98
CA GLU A 231 -3.45 -12.55 9.28
C GLU A 231 -3.21 -12.69 10.78
N ALA A 232 -3.87 -11.87 11.58
CA ALA A 232 -3.73 -11.88 13.03
C ALA A 232 -4.21 -13.20 13.66
N LEU A 233 -5.34 -13.74 13.20
CA LEU A 233 -5.85 -15.04 13.64
C LEU A 233 -4.90 -16.18 13.27
N ALA A 234 -4.40 -16.21 12.03
CA ALA A 234 -3.46 -17.22 11.57
C ALA A 234 -2.16 -17.22 12.40
N LYS A 235 -1.57 -16.04 12.59
CA LYS A 235 -0.33 -15.89 13.37
C LYS A 235 -0.55 -16.19 14.85
N SER A 236 -1.71 -15.84 15.40
CA SER A 236 -2.07 -16.23 16.77
C SER A 236 -2.17 -17.76 16.92
N ALA A 237 -2.79 -18.43 15.95
CA ALA A 237 -2.88 -19.89 15.95
C ALA A 237 -1.50 -20.54 15.91
N GLN A 238 -0.59 -20.06 15.06
CA GLN A 238 0.78 -20.55 14.97
C GLN A 238 1.54 -20.37 16.29
N CYS A 239 1.42 -19.20 16.92
CA CYS A 239 2.05 -18.97 18.22
C CYS A 239 1.49 -19.89 19.31
N PHE A 240 0.16 -20.04 19.39
CA PHE A 240 -0.48 -20.95 20.37
C PHE A 240 -0.05 -22.39 20.17
N GLU A 241 0.06 -22.87 18.95
CA GLU A 241 0.54 -24.22 18.65
C GLU A 241 1.96 -24.43 19.13
N LYS A 242 2.88 -23.49 18.83
CA LYS A 242 4.29 -23.56 19.22
C LYS A 242 4.50 -23.55 20.74
N ILE A 243 3.62 -22.88 21.51
CA ILE A 243 3.67 -22.90 22.98
C ILE A 243 2.83 -24.04 23.61
N GLY A 244 2.38 -25.01 22.80
CA GLY A 244 1.66 -26.19 23.27
C GLY A 244 0.19 -25.97 23.65
N GLN A 245 -0.43 -24.86 23.22
CA GLN A 245 -1.82 -24.56 23.51
C GLN A 245 -2.73 -24.89 22.31
N ALA A 246 -2.78 -26.17 21.93
CA ALA A 246 -3.49 -26.67 20.76
C ALA A 246 -4.97 -26.25 20.71
N GLY A 247 -5.70 -26.33 21.83
CA GLY A 247 -7.11 -25.94 21.86
C GLY A 247 -7.33 -24.46 21.51
N ARG A 248 -6.44 -23.56 21.91
CA ARG A 248 -6.51 -22.15 21.53
C ARG A 248 -6.11 -21.95 20.06
N ALA A 249 -5.13 -22.69 19.57
CA ALA A 249 -4.75 -22.67 18.16
C ALA A 249 -5.93 -23.08 17.27
N ASP A 250 -6.64 -24.16 17.63
CA ASP A 250 -7.81 -24.64 16.90
C ASP A 250 -8.97 -23.65 16.94
N GLN A 251 -9.17 -22.96 18.07
CA GLN A 251 -10.15 -21.89 18.19
C GLN A 251 -9.86 -20.75 17.18
N MET A 252 -8.62 -20.29 17.10
CA MET A 252 -8.22 -19.23 16.16
C MET A 252 -8.39 -19.67 14.70
N ARG A 253 -7.98 -20.89 14.37
CA ARG A 253 -8.18 -21.48 13.03
C ARG A 253 -9.65 -21.65 12.67
N GLY A 254 -10.47 -22.12 13.63
CA GLY A 254 -11.90 -22.26 13.46
C GLY A 254 -12.59 -20.93 13.18
N GLU A 255 -12.23 -19.89 13.92
CA GLU A 255 -12.73 -18.54 13.71
C GLU A 255 -12.31 -17.97 12.36
N LEU A 256 -11.03 -18.15 11.97
CA LEU A 256 -10.51 -17.75 10.67
C LEU A 256 -11.28 -18.39 9.52
N LYS A 257 -11.45 -19.71 9.55
CA LYS A 257 -12.19 -20.46 8.51
C LYS A 257 -13.66 -20.06 8.44
N ARG A 258 -14.29 -19.84 9.60
CA ARG A 258 -15.71 -19.46 9.67
C ARG A 258 -15.99 -18.05 9.16
N LEU A 259 -15.14 -17.07 9.53
CA LEU A 259 -15.38 -15.66 9.22
C LEU A 259 -14.74 -15.22 7.89
N TYR A 260 -13.63 -15.84 7.52
CA TYR A 260 -12.80 -15.43 6.36
C TYR A 260 -12.43 -16.61 5.47
N PRO A 261 -13.40 -17.43 5.01
CA PRO A 261 -13.10 -18.68 4.26
C PRO A 261 -12.34 -18.45 2.96
N ASN A 262 -12.48 -17.27 2.36
CA ASN A 262 -11.81 -16.90 1.11
C ASN A 262 -10.42 -16.26 1.32
N SER A 263 -10.03 -15.97 2.55
CA SER A 263 -8.72 -15.41 2.85
C SER A 263 -7.60 -16.40 2.48
N PRO A 264 -6.48 -15.91 1.90
CA PRO A 264 -5.28 -16.74 1.72
C PRO A 264 -4.80 -17.40 3.02
N TRP A 265 -4.99 -16.75 4.16
CA TRP A 265 -4.63 -17.25 5.48
C TRP A 265 -5.48 -18.45 5.94
N ALA A 266 -6.72 -18.56 5.47
CA ALA A 266 -7.60 -19.70 5.80
C ALA A 266 -7.26 -20.97 5.00
N LYS A 267 -6.43 -20.83 3.96
CA LYS A 267 -6.01 -21.93 3.06
C LYS A 267 -4.65 -22.52 3.44
N GLN A 268 -3.98 -21.94 4.43
CA GLN A 268 -2.72 -22.43 5.02
C GLN A 268 -3.05 -23.36 6.19
#